data_dd218929608a28cc42c5963fccfd0034
#
_entry.id   dd218929608a28cc42c5963fccfd0034
#
_cell.length_a   1.000
_cell.length_b   1.000
_cell.length_c   1.000
_cell.angle_alpha   90.00
_cell.angle_beta   90.00
_cell.angle_gamma   90.00
#
_symmetry.space_group_name_H-M   'P 1'
#
loop_
_entity.id
_entity.type
_entity.pdbx_description
1 polymer ?
#
loop_
_entity_poly.entity_id
_entity_poly.type
_entity_poly.pdbx_seq_one_letter_code
_entity_poly.pdbx_strand_id
1 'polypeptide(L)'
;MKKPVRIIPILDIKNGLLIKGINLEGLRVLGKAKDFAKLYYSQGADEICYQDSVATLYGTNNLIKFVSQSAKNVFVPLSVGGGIRSIDDASLMFKAGADKIIINSAAIENINLLKNTMESFLNVIFLKQ
;
A
#
# COMPACT_ATOMS: atom_id res chain seq x y z
N MET A 1 -1.15 30.31 -11.18
CA MET A 1 -0.06 29.43 -10.72
C MET A 1 -0.45 27.98 -10.99
N LYS A 2 0.34 27.25 -11.73
CA LYS A 2 0.07 25.81 -11.96
C LYS A 2 0.27 25.05 -10.65
N LYS A 3 -0.70 24.23 -10.26
CA LYS A 3 -0.52 23.32 -9.12
C LYS A 3 0.59 22.33 -9.46
N PRO A 4 1.52 22.05 -8.53
CA PRO A 4 2.55 21.03 -8.78
C PRO A 4 1.90 19.65 -8.98
N VAL A 5 2.39 18.92 -9.96
CA VAL A 5 2.00 17.53 -10.18
C VAL A 5 2.81 16.66 -9.23
N ARG A 6 2.14 15.76 -8.50
CA ARG A 6 2.79 14.76 -7.65
C ARG A 6 2.99 13.46 -8.42
N ILE A 7 4.16 12.87 -8.29
CA ILE A 7 4.48 11.58 -8.88
C ILE A 7 4.49 10.53 -7.79
N ILE A 8 3.58 9.56 -7.90
CA ILE A 8 3.37 8.50 -6.91
C ILE A 8 3.51 7.15 -7.60
N PRO A 9 4.68 6.51 -7.54
CA PRO A 9 4.85 5.15 -8.03
C PRO A 9 3.97 4.18 -7.23
N ILE A 10 3.25 3.31 -7.93
CA ILE A 10 2.47 2.23 -7.32
C ILE A 10 3.23 0.93 -7.57
N LEU A 11 3.64 0.28 -6.49
CA LEU A 11 4.37 -0.98 -6.51
C LEU A 11 3.42 -2.12 -6.17
N ASP A 12 3.10 -2.94 -7.15
CA ASP A 12 2.38 -4.19 -6.92
C ASP A 12 3.35 -5.22 -6.33
N ILE A 13 3.04 -5.68 -5.12
CA ILE A 13 3.94 -6.56 -4.37
C ILE A 13 3.29 -7.88 -3.99
N LYS A 14 4.13 -8.89 -3.88
CA LYS A 14 3.80 -10.20 -3.33
C LYS A 14 4.98 -10.69 -2.49
N ASN A 15 4.75 -10.91 -1.20
CA ASN A 15 5.81 -11.32 -0.26
C ASN A 15 7.07 -10.43 -0.31
N GLY A 16 6.88 -9.12 -0.39
CA GLY A 16 7.98 -8.15 -0.48
C GLY A 16 8.69 -8.07 -1.83
N LEU A 17 8.22 -8.81 -2.83
CA LEU A 17 8.75 -8.78 -4.19
C LEU A 17 7.87 -7.90 -5.08
N LEU A 18 8.52 -7.09 -5.91
CA LEU A 18 7.82 -6.34 -6.96
C LEU A 18 7.42 -7.31 -8.06
N ILE A 19 6.16 -7.28 -8.43
CA ILE A 19 5.59 -8.17 -9.45
C ILE A 19 4.99 -7.36 -10.61
N LYS A 20 4.89 -8.01 -11.75
CA LYS A 20 4.20 -7.50 -12.94
C LYS A 20 3.32 -8.60 -13.50
N GLY A 21 2.07 -8.27 -13.82
CA GLY A 21 1.19 -9.15 -14.58
C GLY A 21 1.65 -9.26 -16.03
N ILE A 22 1.60 -10.47 -16.60
CA ILE A 22 1.91 -10.73 -18.01
C ILE A 22 0.65 -11.26 -18.67
N ASN A 23 0.00 -10.45 -19.50
CA ASN A 23 -1.14 -10.84 -20.36
C ASN A 23 -2.21 -11.70 -19.67
N LEU A 24 -2.50 -11.46 -18.39
CA LEU A 24 -3.44 -12.25 -17.57
C LEU A 24 -2.98 -13.70 -17.29
N GLU A 25 -1.80 -14.12 -17.72
CA GLU A 25 -1.34 -15.51 -17.64
C GLU A 25 -0.43 -15.81 -16.44
N GLY A 26 -0.08 -14.81 -15.63
CA GLY A 26 0.75 -15.02 -14.45
C GLY A 26 1.45 -13.76 -13.95
N LEU A 27 2.25 -13.93 -12.91
CA LEU A 27 2.99 -12.86 -12.29
C LEU A 27 4.50 -13.04 -12.53
N ARG A 28 5.14 -12.00 -13.01
CA ARG A 28 6.60 -11.95 -13.13
C ARG A 28 7.19 -11.17 -11.97
N VAL A 29 8.19 -11.75 -11.33
CA VAL A 29 8.99 -11.05 -10.30
C VAL A 29 10.03 -10.17 -10.99
N LEU A 30 10.04 -8.88 -10.62
CA LEU A 30 11.02 -7.92 -11.13
C LEU A 30 12.19 -7.70 -10.17
N GLY A 31 12.02 -7.99 -8.89
CA GLY A 31 13.04 -7.82 -7.87
C GLY A 31 12.44 -7.54 -6.49
N LYS A 32 13.27 -7.10 -5.56
CA LYS A 32 12.82 -6.73 -4.21
C LYS A 32 12.13 -5.36 -4.24
N ALA A 33 10.91 -5.29 -3.71
CA ALA A 33 10.13 -4.05 -3.71
C ALA A 33 10.83 -2.92 -2.93
N LYS A 34 11.55 -3.24 -1.85
CA LYS A 34 12.33 -2.26 -1.08
C LYS A 34 13.40 -1.56 -1.90
N ASP A 35 14.03 -2.25 -2.84
CA ASP A 35 15.08 -1.69 -3.68
C ASP A 35 14.48 -0.73 -4.71
N PHE A 36 13.33 -1.08 -5.28
CA PHE A 36 12.59 -0.20 -6.17
C PHE A 36 12.03 1.04 -5.46
N ALA A 37 11.50 0.88 -4.26
CA ALA A 37 11.03 2.00 -3.47
C ALA A 37 12.16 2.99 -3.16
N LYS A 38 13.32 2.49 -2.77
CA LYS A 38 14.52 3.31 -2.53
C LYS A 38 14.98 4.01 -3.80
N LEU A 39 14.96 3.31 -4.94
CA LEU A 39 15.31 3.88 -6.23
C LEU A 39 14.37 5.04 -6.59
N TYR A 40 13.07 4.82 -6.55
CA TYR A 40 12.08 5.87 -6.88
C TYR A 40 12.15 7.04 -5.91
N TYR A 41 12.34 6.78 -4.61
CA TYR A 41 12.58 7.83 -3.63
C TYR A 41 13.82 8.67 -4.00
N SER A 42 14.93 8.03 -4.33
CA SER A 42 16.17 8.73 -4.72
C SER A 42 16.02 9.53 -6.02
N GLN A 43 15.11 9.13 -6.88
CA GLN A 43 14.79 9.83 -8.15
C GLN A 43 13.74 10.94 -7.99
N GLY A 44 13.29 11.20 -6.78
CA GLY A 44 12.41 12.33 -6.48
C GLY A 44 10.91 12.01 -6.50
N ALA A 45 10.49 10.76 -6.29
CA ALA A 45 9.09 10.42 -6.09
C ALA A 45 8.52 11.19 -4.89
N ASP A 46 7.32 11.73 -5.04
CA ASP A 46 6.65 12.51 -3.98
C ASP A 46 6.02 11.64 -2.90
N GLU A 47 5.65 10.42 -3.25
CA GLU A 47 5.03 9.44 -2.38
C GLU A 47 5.28 8.04 -2.97
N ILE A 48 5.26 7.00 -2.15
CA ILE A 48 5.34 5.61 -2.60
C ILE A 48 4.06 4.89 -2.17
N CYS A 49 3.45 4.14 -3.08
CA CYS A 49 2.29 3.31 -2.81
C CYS A 49 2.64 1.83 -2.94
N TYR A 50 2.38 1.06 -1.89
CA TYR A 50 2.48 -0.40 -1.92
C TYR A 50 1.08 -1.01 -2.02
N GLN A 51 0.88 -1.86 -3.02
CA GLN A 51 -0.34 -2.62 -3.20
C GLN A 51 -0.02 -4.11 -3.14
N ASP A 52 -0.40 -4.77 -2.03
CA ASP A 52 -0.19 -6.21 -1.88
C ASP A 52 -1.28 -6.99 -2.62
N SER A 53 -0.87 -7.80 -3.59
CA SER A 53 -1.77 -8.56 -4.44
C SER A 53 -2.34 -9.81 -3.78
N VAL A 54 -1.74 -10.29 -2.70
CA VAL A 54 -2.10 -11.56 -2.06
C VAL A 54 -2.50 -11.44 -0.59
N ALA A 55 -2.37 -10.26 0.01
CA ALA A 55 -2.74 -10.05 1.41
C ALA A 55 -4.21 -10.35 1.69
N THR A 56 -5.08 -10.17 0.72
CA THR A 56 -6.50 -10.54 0.80
C THR A 56 -6.70 -12.04 1.03
N LEU A 57 -5.79 -12.87 0.51
CA LEU A 57 -5.87 -14.32 0.62
C LEU A 57 -5.16 -14.87 1.87
N TYR A 58 -4.03 -14.29 2.24
CA TYR A 58 -3.11 -14.84 3.25
C TYR A 58 -2.97 -13.99 4.52
N GLY A 59 -3.71 -12.86 4.59
CA GLY A 59 -3.61 -11.93 5.71
C GLY A 59 -2.49 -10.89 5.56
N THR A 60 -2.39 -9.99 6.54
CA THR A 60 -1.58 -8.76 6.46
C THR A 60 -0.22 -8.84 7.14
N ASN A 61 0.11 -9.93 7.83
CA ASN A 61 1.31 -10.00 8.67
C ASN A 61 2.62 -9.74 7.91
N ASN A 62 2.76 -10.32 6.72
CA ASN A 62 3.94 -10.11 5.90
C ASN A 62 4.02 -8.68 5.36
N LEU A 63 2.88 -8.09 5.05
CA LEU A 63 2.78 -6.70 4.59
C LEU A 63 3.17 -5.73 5.70
N ILE A 64 2.70 -5.95 6.93
CA ILE A 64 3.05 -5.14 8.11
C ILE A 64 4.56 -5.14 8.31
N LYS A 65 5.20 -6.30 8.30
CA LYS A 65 6.64 -6.44 8.44
C LYS A 65 7.41 -5.70 7.34
N PHE A 66 6.96 -5.86 6.09
CA PHE A 66 7.53 -5.18 4.94
C PHE A 66 7.41 -3.65 5.05
N VAL A 67 6.25 -3.14 5.42
CA VAL A 67 6.01 -1.69 5.63
C VAL A 67 6.91 -1.15 6.73
N SER A 68 7.01 -1.85 7.85
CA SER A 68 7.89 -1.46 8.96
C SER A 68 9.36 -1.37 8.55
N GLN A 69 9.83 -2.29 7.73
CA GLN A 69 11.19 -2.26 7.20
C GLN A 69 11.39 -1.12 6.19
N SER A 70 10.42 -0.91 5.33
CA SER A 70 10.46 0.12 4.30
C SER A 70 10.43 1.53 4.89
N ALA A 71 9.63 1.77 5.92
CA ALA A 71 9.49 3.06 6.57
C ALA A 71 10.81 3.59 7.16
N LYS A 72 11.76 2.71 7.43
CA LYS A 72 13.09 3.10 7.94
C LYS A 72 14.00 3.74 6.88
N ASN A 73 13.74 3.50 5.60
CA ASN A 73 14.62 3.88 4.49
C ASN A 73 13.96 4.77 3.45
N VAL A 74 12.66 4.97 3.54
CA VAL A 74 11.88 5.80 2.61
C VAL A 74 11.27 6.94 3.41
N PHE A 75 11.67 8.18 3.10
CA PHE A 75 11.30 9.38 3.86
C PHE A 75 10.29 10.27 3.13
N VAL A 76 9.50 9.67 2.26
CA VAL A 76 8.29 10.28 1.68
C VAL A 76 7.07 9.52 2.19
N PRO A 77 5.85 10.09 2.09
CA PRO A 77 4.66 9.39 2.54
C PRO A 77 4.50 8.01 1.91
N LEU A 78 4.10 7.02 2.72
CA LEU A 78 3.80 5.66 2.29
C LEU A 78 2.29 5.44 2.31
N SER A 79 1.73 5.11 1.16
CA SER A 79 0.37 4.60 1.05
C SER A 79 0.42 3.08 0.93
N VAL A 80 -0.42 2.38 1.66
CA VAL A 80 -0.40 0.92 1.72
C VAL A 80 -1.79 0.35 1.54
N GLY A 81 -1.93 -0.61 0.64
CA GLY A 81 -3.16 -1.32 0.37
C GLY A 81 -2.98 -2.82 0.28
N GLY A 82 -4.06 -3.55 0.51
CA GLY A 82 -4.13 -5.00 0.44
C GLY A 82 -4.49 -5.64 1.78
N GLY A 83 -5.57 -6.41 1.78
CA GLY A 83 -5.97 -7.24 2.92
C GLY A 83 -6.46 -6.51 4.17
N ILE A 84 -6.70 -5.22 4.12
CA ILE A 84 -7.23 -4.45 5.26
C ILE A 84 -8.74 -4.72 5.36
N ARG A 85 -9.17 -5.43 6.41
CA ARG A 85 -10.54 -5.88 6.61
C ARG A 85 -11.17 -5.39 7.89
N SER A 86 -10.40 -4.77 8.77
CA SER A 86 -10.84 -4.30 10.07
C SER A 86 -10.13 -3.03 10.48
N ILE A 87 -10.67 -2.35 11.50
CA ILE A 87 -10.03 -1.20 12.12
C ILE A 87 -8.70 -1.60 12.77
N ASP A 88 -8.64 -2.82 13.32
CA ASP A 88 -7.39 -3.34 13.90
C ASP A 88 -6.30 -3.53 12.84
N ASP A 89 -6.64 -4.05 11.67
CA ASP A 89 -5.70 -4.14 10.54
C ASP A 89 -5.18 -2.75 10.14
N ALA A 90 -6.08 -1.77 10.05
CA ALA A 90 -5.71 -0.39 9.74
C ALA A 90 -4.77 0.20 10.81
N SER A 91 -5.09 0.00 12.08
CA SER A 91 -4.26 0.45 13.20
C SER A 91 -2.86 -0.14 13.15
N LEU A 92 -2.75 -1.45 12.91
CA LEU A 92 -1.46 -2.14 12.78
C LEU A 92 -0.64 -1.58 11.62
N MET A 93 -1.28 -1.26 10.50
CA MET A 93 -0.62 -0.71 9.32
C MET A 93 -0.06 0.69 9.59
N PHE A 94 -0.83 1.56 10.26
CA PHE A 94 -0.34 2.88 10.67
C PHE A 94 0.80 2.78 11.68
N LYS A 95 0.71 1.88 12.65
CA LYS A 95 1.79 1.63 13.61
C LYS A 95 3.07 1.11 12.95
N ALA A 96 2.94 0.37 11.85
CA ALA A 96 4.08 -0.10 11.08
C ALA A 96 4.79 1.01 10.30
N GLY A 97 4.14 2.15 10.07
CA GLY A 97 4.71 3.30 9.41
C GLY A 97 4.01 3.76 8.14
N ALA A 98 2.85 3.21 7.82
CA ALA A 98 2.04 3.74 6.73
C ALA A 98 1.49 5.13 7.10
N ASP A 99 1.54 6.06 6.17
CA ASP A 99 0.95 7.40 6.32
C ASP A 99 -0.50 7.42 5.85
N LYS A 100 -0.83 6.56 4.89
CA LYS A 100 -2.17 6.37 4.34
C LYS A 100 -2.45 4.90 4.11
N ILE A 101 -3.70 4.51 4.25
CA ILE A 101 -4.14 3.16 3.88
C ILE A 101 -5.13 3.21 2.73
N ILE A 102 -5.16 2.14 1.95
CA ILE A 102 -6.06 1.98 0.81
C ILE A 102 -6.98 0.81 1.12
N ILE A 103 -8.28 1.07 1.12
CA ILE A 103 -9.31 0.05 1.34
C ILE A 103 -10.13 -0.06 0.06
N ASN A 104 -10.33 -1.28 -0.43
CA ASN A 104 -11.11 -1.53 -1.63
C ASN A 104 -12.12 -2.68 -1.44
N SER A 105 -11.71 -3.92 -1.61
CA SER A 105 -12.64 -5.07 -1.58
C SER A 105 -13.46 -5.16 -0.29
N ALA A 106 -12.84 -4.97 0.85
CA ALA A 106 -13.52 -5.00 2.14
C ALA A 106 -14.57 -3.89 2.30
N ALA A 107 -14.35 -2.72 1.69
CA ALA A 107 -15.32 -1.63 1.71
C ALA A 107 -16.52 -1.90 0.79
N ILE A 108 -16.33 -2.64 -0.29
CA ILE A 108 -17.42 -3.10 -1.18
C ILE A 108 -18.31 -4.10 -0.44
N GLU A 109 -17.71 -5.02 0.30
CA GLU A 109 -18.41 -6.02 1.10
C GLU A 109 -19.10 -5.42 2.32
N ASN A 110 -18.49 -4.43 2.95
CA ASN A 110 -18.98 -3.78 4.15
C ASN A 110 -18.66 -2.28 4.17
N ILE A 111 -19.60 -1.46 3.73
CA ILE A 111 -19.45 0.00 3.68
C ILE A 111 -19.25 0.62 5.08
N ASN A 112 -19.77 0.00 6.14
CA ASN A 112 -19.58 0.47 7.50
C ASN A 112 -18.12 0.39 7.94
N LEU A 113 -17.36 -0.57 7.44
CA LEU A 113 -15.92 -0.64 7.68
C LEU A 113 -15.22 0.63 7.19
N LEU A 114 -15.51 1.06 5.97
CA LEU A 114 -14.93 2.29 5.42
C LEU A 114 -15.30 3.50 6.27
N LYS A 115 -16.57 3.65 6.59
CA LYS A 115 -17.08 4.75 7.40
C LYS A 115 -16.41 4.79 8.78
N ASN A 116 -16.39 3.68 9.49
CA ASN A 116 -15.80 3.58 10.83
C ASN A 116 -14.29 3.82 10.80
N THR A 117 -13.61 3.33 9.76
CA THR A 117 -12.17 3.55 9.60
C THR A 117 -11.86 5.03 9.31
N MET A 118 -12.65 5.69 8.49
CA MET A 118 -12.51 7.13 8.22
C MET A 118 -12.80 7.99 9.46
N GLU A 119 -13.72 7.59 10.33
CA GLU A 119 -13.98 8.25 11.60
C GLU A 119 -12.83 8.10 12.60
N SER A 120 -12.12 6.96 12.56
CA SER A 120 -10.99 6.65 13.45
C SER A 120 -9.66 7.19 12.96
N PHE A 121 -9.47 7.32 11.65
CA PHE A 121 -8.21 7.72 11.02
C PHE A 121 -8.47 8.74 9.90
N LEU A 122 -7.63 9.77 9.82
CA LEU A 122 -7.80 10.84 8.82
C LEU A 122 -7.29 10.47 7.41
N ASN A 123 -6.38 9.50 7.30
CA ASN A 123 -5.64 9.20 6.07
C ASN A 123 -6.05 7.85 5.47
N VAL A 124 -7.31 7.77 5.05
CA VAL A 124 -7.86 6.57 4.38
C VAL A 124 -8.19 6.90 2.94
N ILE A 125 -7.79 6.04 2.03
CA ILE A 125 -8.10 6.13 0.60
C ILE A 125 -9.03 4.97 0.24
N PHE A 126 -10.15 5.27 -0.39
CA PHE A 126 -11.01 4.29 -1.02
C PHE A 126 -10.79 4.33 -2.54
N LEU A 127 -10.44 3.19 -3.12
CA LEU A 127 -10.34 3.04 -4.56
C LEU A 127 -11.53 2.25 -5.08
N LYS A 128 -12.32 2.90 -5.91
CA LYS A 128 -13.38 2.24 -6.68
C LYS A 128 -12.74 1.67 -7.94
N GLN A 129 -12.77 0.39 -8.06
CA GLN A 129 -12.41 -0.28 -9.30
C GLN A 129 -13.56 -0.29 -10.28
#